data_5287fabb10c34c194834fa38169d24f0
#
_entry.id   5287fabb10c34c194834fa38169d24f0
#
_cell.length_a   1.000
_cell.length_b   1.000
_cell.length_c   1.000
_cell.angle_alpha   90.00
_cell.angle_beta   90.00
_cell.angle_gamma   90.00
#
_symmetry.space_group_name_H-M   'P 1'
#
loop_
_entity.id
_entity.type
_entity.pdbx_description
1 polymer ?
#
loop_
_entity_poly.entity_id
_entity_poly.type
_entity_poly.pdbx_seq_one_letter_code
_entity_poly.pdbx_strand_id
1 'polypeptide(L)'
;MSDTTEEVRAYTVRLELVDRPGELLRALEPIADHGGNLLSIFHERGNVTPRGHIPVEVDLEATPEQFDTIVDSLRTGGINVIQAGAEQYSEEVVVVLVGPLVNTD
;
A
#
# COMPACT_ATOMS: atom_id res chain seq x y z
N MET A 1 -12.33 25.56 -5.92
CA MET A 1 -12.16 25.12 -5.83
C MET A 1 -11.25 24.46 -6.18
N SER A 2 -10.69 24.33 -5.96
CA SER A 2 -10.07 23.84 -6.50
C SER A 2 -10.06 22.55 -6.63
N ASP A 3 -10.50 22.13 -7.26
CA ASP A 3 -10.73 20.89 -7.50
C ASP A 3 -9.61 20.06 -7.86
N THR A 4 -8.54 20.62 -8.27
CA THR A 4 -7.37 19.88 -8.62
C THR A 4 -6.81 19.16 -7.44
N THR A 5 -7.00 19.71 -6.27
CA THR A 5 -6.52 19.06 -5.08
C THR A 5 -7.34 17.86 -4.72
N GLU A 6 -8.49 17.74 -5.37
CA GLU A 6 -9.37 16.64 -5.07
C GLU A 6 -9.15 15.49 -6.04
N GLU A 7 -8.17 15.57 -6.90
CA GLU A 7 -7.93 14.52 -7.87
C GLU A 7 -7.51 13.23 -7.18
N VAL A 8 -8.26 12.18 -7.44
CA VAL A 8 -8.00 10.88 -6.85
C VAL A 8 -7.00 10.12 -7.70
N ARG A 9 -6.04 9.51 -7.05
CA ARG A 9 -4.99 8.75 -7.72
C ARG A 9 -4.83 7.39 -7.07
N ALA A 10 -4.20 6.49 -7.80
CA ALA A 10 -3.92 5.17 -7.27
C ALA A 10 -2.53 5.16 -6.65
N TYR A 11 -2.43 4.56 -5.47
CA TYR A 11 -1.19 4.49 -4.72
C TYR A 11 -0.96 3.08 -4.24
N THR A 12 0.30 2.73 -4.03
CA THR A 12 0.67 1.46 -3.46
C THR A 12 1.49 1.73 -2.20
N VAL A 13 1.15 1.01 -1.14
CA VAL A 13 1.89 1.09 0.11
C VAL A 13 2.35 -0.31 0.46
N ARG A 14 3.63 -0.46 0.76
CA ARG A 14 4.19 -1.73 1.20
C ARG A 14 4.52 -1.63 2.67
N LEU A 15 4.00 -2.57 3.43
CA LEU A 15 4.09 -2.58 4.87
C LEU A 15 4.74 -3.85 5.37
N GLU A 16 5.32 -3.78 6.56
CA GLU A 16 5.72 -4.97 7.31
C GLU A 16 4.85 -5.02 8.55
N LEU A 17 4.11 -6.08 8.72
CA LEU A 17 3.22 -6.22 9.87
C LEU A 17 3.72 -7.31 10.79
N VAL A 18 3.55 -7.09 12.08
CA VAL A 18 3.79 -8.13 13.06
C VAL A 18 2.78 -9.25 12.81
N ASP A 19 3.24 -10.49 12.90
CA ASP A 19 2.36 -11.63 12.63
C ASP A 19 1.53 -11.93 13.86
N ARG A 20 0.43 -11.20 14.02
CA ARG A 20 -0.47 -11.46 15.13
C ARG A 20 -1.87 -10.99 14.73
N PRO A 21 -2.90 -11.57 15.36
CA PRO A 21 -4.28 -11.23 14.99
C PRO A 21 -4.54 -9.74 15.15
N GLY A 22 -5.29 -9.20 14.21
CA GLY A 22 -5.69 -7.81 14.28
C GLY A 22 -4.71 -6.81 13.69
N GLU A 23 -3.50 -7.23 13.35
CA GLU A 23 -2.51 -6.29 12.82
C GLU A 23 -2.92 -5.75 11.46
N LEU A 24 -3.46 -6.60 10.61
CA LEU A 24 -3.89 -6.12 9.30
C LEU A 24 -5.02 -5.11 9.46
N LEU A 25 -5.96 -5.39 10.33
CA LEU A 25 -7.06 -4.47 10.56
C LEU A 25 -6.54 -3.13 11.09
N ARG A 26 -5.59 -3.19 12.00
CA ARG A 26 -4.99 -1.99 12.56
C ARG A 26 -4.34 -1.14 11.47
N ALA A 27 -3.75 -1.80 10.47
CA ALA A 27 -3.11 -1.07 9.36
C ALA A 27 -4.15 -0.50 8.40
N LEU A 28 -5.29 -1.15 8.25
CA LEU A 28 -6.29 -0.68 7.32
C LEU A 28 -7.13 0.46 7.86
N GLU A 29 -7.23 0.59 9.18
CA GLU A 29 -8.03 1.64 9.78
C GLU A 29 -7.63 3.04 9.36
N PRO A 30 -6.35 3.41 9.41
CA PRO A 30 -5.97 4.76 8.98
C PRO A 30 -6.32 5.04 7.53
N ILE A 31 -6.27 4.02 6.69
CA ILE A 31 -6.62 4.20 5.30
C ILE A 31 -8.09 4.59 5.17
N ALA A 32 -8.95 3.86 5.83
CA ALA A 32 -10.38 4.16 5.78
C ALA A 32 -10.70 5.48 6.48
N ASP A 33 -10.05 5.72 7.62
CA ASP A 33 -10.34 6.91 8.40
C ASP A 33 -10.00 8.19 7.67
N HIS A 34 -9.02 8.13 6.79
CA HIS A 34 -8.58 9.33 6.08
C HIS A 34 -9.03 9.34 4.62
N GLY A 35 -10.07 8.59 4.33
CA GLY A 35 -10.73 8.70 3.05
C GLY A 35 -10.15 7.87 1.93
N GLY A 36 -9.25 6.95 2.23
CA GLY A 36 -8.71 6.09 1.21
C GLY A 36 -9.70 5.02 0.81
N ASN A 37 -9.69 4.68 -0.47
CA ASN A 37 -10.53 3.62 -0.98
C ASN A 37 -9.65 2.44 -1.33
N LEU A 38 -9.85 1.33 -0.61
CA LEU A 38 -9.04 0.15 -0.82
C LEU A 38 -9.36 -0.52 -2.13
N LEU A 39 -8.32 -0.82 -2.91
CA LEU A 39 -8.48 -1.52 -4.17
C LEU A 39 -8.08 -2.98 -4.03
N SER A 40 -6.96 -3.26 -3.40
CA SER A 40 -6.53 -4.64 -3.21
C SER A 40 -5.54 -4.74 -2.07
N ILE A 41 -5.43 -5.92 -1.52
CA ILE A 41 -4.47 -6.24 -0.48
C ILE A 41 -3.78 -7.52 -0.87
N PHE A 42 -2.46 -7.50 -0.81
CA PHE A 42 -1.66 -8.68 -1.10
C PHE A 42 -0.88 -9.03 0.15
N HIS A 43 -1.23 -10.14 0.77
CA HIS A 43 -0.69 -10.54 2.05
C HIS A 43 0.13 -11.81 1.87
N GLU A 44 1.44 -11.71 1.94
CA GLU A 44 2.32 -12.85 1.68
C GLU A 44 2.74 -13.53 2.96
N ARG A 45 1.90 -14.38 3.46
CA ARG A 45 2.20 -15.04 4.72
C ARG A 45 3.39 -15.98 4.62
N GLY A 46 3.66 -16.48 3.43
CA GLY A 46 4.76 -17.41 3.25
C GLY A 46 6.12 -16.76 3.26
N ASN A 47 6.18 -15.43 3.15
CA ASN A 47 7.44 -14.71 3.04
C ASN A 47 7.62 -13.81 4.24
N VAL A 48 8.32 -14.32 5.23
CA VAL A 48 8.56 -13.54 6.44
C VAL A 48 9.83 -12.73 6.24
N THR A 49 9.79 -11.47 6.65
CA THR A 49 10.97 -10.61 6.55
C THR A 49 12.01 -11.07 7.55
N PRO A 50 13.26 -10.57 7.44
CA PRO A 50 14.28 -10.93 8.41
C PRO A 50 13.91 -10.65 9.85
N ARG A 51 13.00 -9.72 10.08
CA ARG A 51 12.55 -9.43 11.43
C ARG A 51 11.40 -10.30 11.88
N GLY A 52 10.97 -11.24 11.05
CA GLY A 52 9.83 -12.08 11.41
C GLY A 52 8.50 -11.42 11.15
N HIS A 53 8.48 -10.39 10.32
CA HIS A 53 7.25 -9.68 9.99
C HIS A 53 6.73 -10.13 8.64
N ILE A 54 5.47 -9.86 8.38
CA ILE A 54 4.82 -10.29 7.16
C ILE A 54 4.70 -9.10 6.23
N PRO A 55 5.19 -9.22 4.99
CA PRO A 55 5.03 -8.13 4.04
C PRO A 55 3.61 -8.09 3.50
N VAL A 56 3.07 -6.89 3.40
CA VAL A 56 1.73 -6.68 2.89
C VAL A 56 1.78 -5.51 1.93
N GLU A 57 1.16 -5.69 0.78
CA GLU A 57 1.07 -4.62 -0.19
C GLU A 57 -0.38 -4.21 -0.32
N VAL A 58 -0.63 -2.91 -0.23
CA VAL A 58 -1.99 -2.38 -0.27
C VAL A 58 -2.07 -1.37 -1.40
N ASP A 59 -3.02 -1.59 -2.29
CA ASP A 59 -3.31 -0.63 -3.35
C ASP A 59 -4.57 0.12 -2.96
N LEU A 60 -4.53 1.43 -3.11
CA LEU A 60 -5.66 2.26 -2.70
C LEU A 60 -5.77 3.49 -3.57
N GLU A 61 -6.93 4.12 -3.52
CA GLU A 61 -7.16 5.39 -4.18
C GLU A 61 -7.38 6.47 -3.14
N ALA A 62 -6.80 7.63 -3.38
CA ALA A 62 -6.94 8.76 -2.48
C ALA A 62 -6.45 10.01 -3.19
N THR A 63 -6.79 11.17 -2.66
CA THR A 63 -6.15 12.38 -3.14
C THR A 63 -4.74 12.44 -2.57
N PRO A 64 -3.86 13.22 -3.18
CA PRO A 64 -2.50 13.31 -2.67
C PRO A 64 -2.44 13.73 -1.20
N GLU A 65 -3.29 14.62 -0.79
CA GLU A 65 -3.31 15.04 0.62
C GLU A 65 -3.76 13.92 1.53
N GLN A 66 -4.79 13.19 1.11
CA GLN A 66 -5.26 12.06 1.91
C GLN A 66 -4.17 11.01 2.00
N PHE A 67 -3.46 10.78 0.91
CA PHE A 67 -2.42 9.76 0.91
C PHE A 67 -1.30 10.13 1.88
N ASP A 68 -0.88 11.40 1.87
CA ASP A 68 0.15 11.85 2.80
C ASP A 68 -0.29 11.63 4.24
N THR A 69 -1.53 11.96 4.52
CA THR A 69 -2.08 11.79 5.86
C THR A 69 -2.13 10.32 6.24
N ILE A 70 -2.52 9.47 5.29
CA ILE A 70 -2.59 8.04 5.53
C ILE A 70 -1.21 7.48 5.89
N VAL A 71 -0.20 7.81 5.09
CA VAL A 71 1.14 7.31 5.35
C VAL A 71 1.65 7.81 6.69
N ASP A 72 1.41 9.08 6.98
CA ASP A 72 1.86 9.65 8.24
C ASP A 72 1.17 8.96 9.40
N SER A 73 -0.11 8.68 9.27
CA SER A 73 -0.88 8.03 10.32
C SER A 73 -0.40 6.60 10.54
N LEU A 74 -0.07 5.90 9.46
CA LEU A 74 0.47 4.55 9.59
C LEU A 74 1.76 4.56 10.37
N ARG A 75 2.67 5.46 10.02
CA ARG A 75 3.95 5.54 10.70
C ARG A 75 3.81 5.95 12.15
N THR A 76 2.96 6.92 12.41
CA THR A 76 2.72 7.38 13.76
C THR A 76 2.13 6.27 14.61
N GLY A 77 1.32 5.42 14.01
CA GLY A 77 0.72 4.30 14.72
C GLY A 77 1.64 3.12 14.89
N GLY A 78 2.90 3.23 14.48
CA GLY A 78 3.86 2.16 14.67
C GLY A 78 3.89 1.13 13.57
N ILE A 79 3.22 1.38 12.46
CA ILE A 79 3.26 0.47 11.32
C ILE A 79 4.50 0.77 10.50
N ASN A 80 5.26 -0.25 10.17
CA ASN A 80 6.47 -0.06 9.39
C ASN A 80 6.10 0.07 7.92
N VAL A 81 6.24 1.27 7.37
CA VAL A 81 5.97 1.52 5.96
C VAL A 81 7.29 1.42 5.22
N ILE A 82 7.41 0.37 4.41
CA ILE A 82 8.65 0.14 3.67
C ILE A 82 8.72 1.04 2.46
N GLN A 83 7.58 1.19 1.78
CA GLN A 83 7.56 1.96 0.56
C GLN A 83 6.16 2.49 0.36
N ALA A 84 6.05 3.70 -0.17
CA ALA A 84 4.76 4.30 -0.44
C ALA A 84 4.91 5.24 -1.62
N GLY A 85 3.97 5.20 -2.57
CA GLY A 85 4.06 6.07 -3.72
C GLY A 85 2.98 5.81 -4.72
N ALA A 86 2.98 6.63 -5.76
CA ALA A 86 2.01 6.51 -6.82
C ALA A 86 2.21 5.20 -7.56
N GLU A 87 1.10 4.66 -8.03
CA GLU A 87 1.13 3.39 -8.71
C GLU A 87 1.43 3.58 -10.17
N GLN A 88 2.22 4.57 -10.49
CA GLN A 88 2.48 4.88 -11.88
C GLN A 88 3.33 3.82 -12.55
N TYR A 89 4.12 3.12 -11.76
CA TYR A 89 4.96 2.09 -12.35
C TYR A 89 4.17 0.86 -12.75
N SER A 90 2.90 0.82 -12.44
CA SER A 90 2.13 -0.36 -12.78
C SER A 90 2.10 -0.57 -14.28
N GLU A 91 2.16 0.49 -15.06
CA GLU A 91 2.23 0.31 -16.49
C GLU A 91 3.55 -0.31 -16.90
N GLU A 92 4.61 0.14 -16.29
CA GLU A 92 5.91 -0.45 -16.58
C GLU A 92 5.94 -1.89 -16.14
N VAL A 93 5.38 -2.17 -15.02
CA VAL A 93 5.34 -3.52 -14.51
C VAL A 93 4.59 -4.42 -15.48
N VAL A 94 3.50 -3.92 -16.01
CA VAL A 94 2.73 -4.71 -16.94
C VAL A 94 3.56 -5.04 -18.16
N VAL A 95 4.29 -4.06 -18.67
CA VAL A 95 5.11 -4.29 -19.83
C VAL A 95 6.19 -5.31 -19.52
N VAL A 96 6.81 -5.17 -18.38
CA VAL A 96 7.88 -6.08 -18.00
C VAL A 96 7.35 -7.49 -17.80
N LEU A 97 6.22 -7.60 -17.13
CA LEU A 97 5.66 -8.90 -16.86
C LEU A 97 5.24 -9.59 -18.14
N VAL A 98 4.74 -8.83 -19.06
CA VAL A 98 4.37 -9.39 -20.31
C VAL A 98 5.60 -9.87 -21.05
N GLY A 99 6.65 -9.16 -20.91
CA GLY A 99 7.87 -9.55 -21.55
C GLY A 99 8.46 -10.78 -20.95
N PRO A 100 8.89 -10.76 -19.86
CA PRO A 100 9.54 -11.88 -19.24
C PRO A 100 8.67 -12.64 -18.39
N LEU A 101 8.71 -12.63 -17.86
CA LEU A 101 8.26 -13.07 -16.77
C LEU A 101 7.51 -13.79 -16.48
N VAL A 102 7.55 -13.67 -16.87
CA VAL A 102 7.04 -14.17 -16.63
C VAL A 102 7.22 -14.94 -16.29
N ASN A 103 7.66 -14.87 -16.36
CA ASN A 103 7.59 -15.48 -16.00
C ASN A 103 7.65 -16.15 -15.55
N THR A 104 7.90 -15.99 -15.66
CA THR A 104 7.78 -16.41 -15.23
C THR A 104 7.60 -16.96 -14.92
N ASP A 105 7.70 -16.98 -15.18
CA ASP A 105 7.19 -17.25 -15.00
C ASP A 105 6.97 -17.58 -14.96
#